data_f8494baee586f1de9e5b789bfeaf0944
#
_entry.id   f8494baee586f1de9e5b789bfeaf0944
#
_cell.length_a   1.000
_cell.length_b   1.000
_cell.length_c   1.000
_cell.angle_alpha   90.00
_cell.angle_beta   90.00
_cell.angle_gamma   90.00
#
_symmetry.space_group_name_H-M   'P 1'
#
loop_
_entity.id
_entity.type
_entity.pdbx_description
1 polymer ?
#
loop_
_entity_poly.entity_id
_entity_poly.type
_entity_poly.pdbx_seq_one_letter_code
_entity_poly.pdbx_strand_id
1 'polypeptide(L)'
;SSGAWIFNGKLSADSGFVAVNDSVFELRLYRAFPPILGILSMQYCSVIPHEAIDTYKQGFRAHPVGTGPFRFLAWEEGQTLLFVRNEHYFEKDSAGRRLPYIRGVKVSFNDSKAAEFLLFRQHQIDFINDIDASFKDEVLSKSGELRDEWTGLLQLKKNAYLNTEYLGILADTGNPLVKSSPLRMRALRQAMNYAIDRRKMMLYLRNSIGKPAESGFIPA
;
A
#
# COMPACT_ATOMS: atom_id res chain seq x y z
N SER A 1 8.29 21.70 -6.07
CA SER A 1 6.87 21.37 -6.09
C SER A 1 6.15 22.06 -4.94
N SER A 2 4.88 22.41 -5.15
CA SER A 2 4.05 23.16 -4.18
C SER A 2 3.99 22.53 -2.78
N GLY A 3 4.03 21.20 -2.67
CA GLY A 3 3.98 20.51 -1.38
C GLY A 3 5.14 20.85 -0.43
N ALA A 4 6.37 20.99 -0.93
CA ALA A 4 7.52 21.37 -0.12
C ALA A 4 7.43 22.85 0.36
N TRP A 5 6.76 23.69 -0.41
CA TRP A 5 6.52 25.08 -0.06
C TRP A 5 5.52 25.21 1.10
N ILE A 6 4.47 24.42 1.06
CA ILE A 6 3.43 24.37 2.10
C ILE A 6 4.03 23.93 3.43
N PHE A 7 4.78 22.83 3.42
CA PHE A 7 5.42 22.30 4.62
C PHE A 7 6.44 23.25 5.25
N ASN A 8 7.13 24.05 4.44
CA ASN A 8 8.10 25.04 4.92
C ASN A 8 7.51 26.41 5.29
N GLY A 9 6.19 26.54 5.38
CA GLY A 9 5.52 27.78 5.79
C GLY A 9 5.64 28.93 4.80
N LYS A 10 5.98 28.66 3.54
CA LYS A 10 6.12 29.68 2.49
C LYS A 10 4.84 29.90 1.69
N LEU A 11 3.70 29.78 2.33
CA LEU A 11 2.37 29.72 1.72
C LEU A 11 1.72 31.05 1.40
N SER A 12 2.42 32.15 1.48
CA SER A 12 1.79 33.45 1.36
C SER A 12 1.17 33.78 -0.02
N ALA A 13 1.24 32.88 -0.99
CA ALA A 13 0.76 33.14 -2.35
C ALA A 13 0.14 31.96 -3.10
N ASP A 14 -0.15 30.82 -2.48
CA ASP A 14 -0.77 29.71 -3.20
C ASP A 14 -2.30 29.84 -3.16
N SER A 15 -2.87 30.37 -4.24
CA SER A 15 -4.32 30.47 -4.43
C SER A 15 -4.99 29.12 -4.74
N GLY A 16 -4.23 28.02 -4.75
CA GLY A 16 -4.73 26.68 -5.03
C GLY A 16 -5.49 26.03 -3.87
N PHE A 17 -5.21 26.48 -2.63
CA PHE A 17 -5.84 25.96 -1.41
C PHE A 17 -6.51 27.11 -0.67
N VAL A 18 -7.84 27.11 -0.62
CA VAL A 18 -8.61 28.21 -0.06
C VAL A 18 -9.60 27.69 0.98
N ALA A 19 -9.43 28.10 2.22
CA ALA A 19 -10.47 27.98 3.24
C ALA A 19 -11.47 29.15 3.05
N VAL A 20 -12.63 28.84 2.46
CA VAL A 20 -13.67 29.86 2.21
C VAL A 20 -14.35 30.24 3.52
N ASN A 21 -14.59 29.28 4.38
CA ASN A 21 -15.12 29.42 5.75
C ASN A 21 -14.86 28.11 6.53
N ASP A 22 -15.35 28.03 7.75
CA ASP A 22 -15.14 26.88 8.66
C ASP A 22 -15.68 25.53 8.13
N SER A 23 -16.49 25.54 7.08
CA SER A 23 -17.16 24.36 6.53
C SER A 23 -16.82 24.10 5.07
N VAL A 24 -16.18 25.04 4.38
CA VAL A 24 -15.92 24.96 2.95
C VAL A 24 -14.44 25.17 2.67
N PHE A 25 -13.83 24.12 2.14
CA PHE A 25 -12.48 24.14 1.61
C PHE A 25 -12.53 24.01 0.09
N GLU A 26 -11.86 24.91 -0.63
CA GLU A 26 -11.82 24.94 -2.09
C GLU A 26 -10.41 24.58 -2.59
N LEU A 27 -10.34 23.60 -3.46
CA LEU A 27 -9.13 23.22 -4.18
C LEU A 27 -9.22 23.73 -5.62
N ARG A 28 -8.39 24.69 -5.97
CA ARG A 28 -8.32 25.29 -7.31
C ARG A 28 -7.22 24.65 -8.13
N LEU A 29 -7.60 24.03 -9.24
CA LEU A 29 -6.66 23.40 -10.16
C LEU A 29 -6.32 24.35 -11.31
N TYR A 30 -5.07 24.35 -11.74
CA TYR A 30 -4.63 25.14 -12.89
C TYR A 30 -5.32 24.73 -14.21
N ARG A 31 -5.67 23.43 -14.32
CA ARG A 31 -6.43 22.87 -15.44
C ARG A 31 -7.31 21.72 -14.96
N ALA A 32 -8.33 21.36 -15.74
CA ALA A 32 -9.12 20.16 -15.45
C ALA A 32 -8.23 18.94 -15.34
N PHE A 33 -8.37 18.22 -14.23
CA PHE A 33 -7.58 17.02 -13.94
C PHE A 33 -8.48 15.94 -13.33
N PRO A 34 -9.14 15.10 -14.15
CA PRO A 34 -10.09 14.10 -13.69
C PRO A 34 -9.58 13.17 -12.57
N PRO A 35 -8.28 12.77 -12.52
CA PRO A 35 -7.78 11.90 -11.47
C PRO A 35 -7.70 12.52 -10.07
N ILE A 36 -8.01 13.81 -9.89
CA ILE A 36 -7.84 14.52 -8.62
C ILE A 36 -8.57 13.85 -7.45
N LEU A 37 -9.77 13.35 -7.67
CA LEU A 37 -10.52 12.65 -6.61
C LEU A 37 -9.84 11.37 -6.15
N GLY A 38 -9.23 10.63 -7.08
CA GLY A 38 -8.40 9.47 -6.75
C GLY A 38 -7.15 9.84 -5.94
N ILE A 39 -6.53 10.98 -6.24
CA ILE A 39 -5.39 11.49 -5.47
C ILE A 39 -5.84 11.90 -4.06
N LEU A 40 -6.96 12.62 -3.95
CA LEU A 40 -7.47 13.05 -2.65
C LEU A 40 -7.93 11.88 -1.77
N SER A 41 -8.26 10.72 -2.35
CA SER A 41 -8.58 9.50 -1.60
C SER A 41 -7.34 8.76 -1.08
N MET A 42 -6.14 9.14 -1.49
CA MET A 42 -4.90 8.53 -1.00
C MET A 42 -4.60 8.96 0.43
N GLN A 43 -4.00 8.07 1.20
CA GLN A 43 -3.58 8.33 2.58
C GLN A 43 -2.70 9.58 2.76
N TYR A 44 -1.96 9.99 1.73
CA TYR A 44 -1.13 11.20 1.74
C TYR A 44 -1.92 12.51 1.76
N CYS A 45 -3.20 12.45 1.44
CA CYS A 45 -4.11 13.60 1.44
C CYS A 45 -5.04 13.60 2.68
N SER A 46 -4.74 12.79 3.69
CA SER A 46 -5.50 12.78 4.95
C SER A 46 -5.47 14.13 5.63
N VAL A 47 -6.61 14.58 6.13
CA VAL A 47 -6.73 15.82 6.89
C VAL A 47 -6.16 15.60 8.29
N ILE A 48 -5.29 16.50 8.71
CA ILE A 48 -4.59 16.45 10.00
C ILE A 48 -4.95 17.70 10.79
N PRO A 49 -5.36 17.61 12.07
CA PRO A 49 -5.61 18.78 12.91
C PRO A 49 -4.31 19.53 13.18
N HIS A 50 -4.31 20.85 12.99
CA HIS A 50 -3.13 21.69 13.19
C HIS A 50 -2.67 21.67 14.66
N GLU A 51 -3.60 21.54 15.60
CA GLU A 51 -3.30 21.45 17.04
C GLU A 51 -2.39 20.27 17.37
N ALA A 52 -2.55 19.14 16.66
CA ALA A 52 -1.66 18.00 16.84
C ALA A 52 -0.25 18.30 16.31
N ILE A 53 -0.14 19.00 15.18
CA ILE A 53 1.14 19.44 14.63
C ILE A 53 1.81 20.46 15.58
N ASP A 54 1.06 21.43 16.10
CA ASP A 54 1.57 22.46 16.99
C ASP A 54 2.05 21.87 18.32
N THR A 55 1.34 20.86 18.83
CA THR A 55 1.67 20.19 20.09
C THR A 55 2.89 19.29 19.95
N TYR A 56 2.89 18.41 18.95
CA TYR A 56 3.87 17.32 18.83
C TYR A 56 5.03 17.65 17.88
N LYS A 57 4.87 18.64 17.00
CA LYS A 57 5.89 19.08 16.03
C LYS A 57 6.52 17.89 15.28
N GLN A 58 7.83 17.69 15.41
CA GLN A 58 8.52 16.56 14.77
C GLN A 58 8.11 15.20 15.36
N GLY A 59 7.57 15.16 16.57
CA GLY A 59 7.05 13.96 17.22
C GLY A 59 5.66 13.53 16.75
N PHE A 60 4.99 14.29 15.87
CA PHE A 60 3.65 13.99 15.37
C PHE A 60 3.51 12.57 14.80
N ARG A 61 4.57 12.01 14.20
CA ARG A 61 4.61 10.64 13.70
C ARG A 61 4.15 9.60 14.74
N ALA A 62 4.48 9.82 16.01
CA ALA A 62 4.12 8.93 17.12
C ALA A 62 2.77 9.28 17.77
N HIS A 63 2.08 10.29 17.27
CA HIS A 63 0.80 10.79 17.82
C HIS A 63 -0.24 11.06 16.73
N PRO A 64 -0.53 10.08 15.86
CA PRO A 64 -1.48 10.27 14.78
C PRO A 64 -2.89 10.51 15.33
N VAL A 65 -3.58 11.48 14.77
CA VAL A 65 -4.98 11.82 15.08
C VAL A 65 -5.78 11.82 13.78
N GLY A 66 -6.95 11.20 13.81
CA GLY A 66 -7.82 11.12 12.63
C GLY A 66 -9.26 10.78 13.00
N THR A 67 -10.14 10.78 12.00
CA THR A 67 -11.57 10.52 12.12
C THR A 67 -11.96 9.08 11.79
N GLY A 68 -11.00 8.19 11.62
CA GLY A 68 -11.19 6.80 11.22
C GLY A 68 -11.85 5.91 12.28
N PRO A 69 -12.13 4.64 11.93
CA PRO A 69 -12.80 3.68 12.82
C PRO A 69 -11.97 3.26 14.02
N PHE A 70 -10.66 3.47 13.97
CA PHE A 70 -9.76 3.15 15.06
C PHE A 70 -8.94 4.36 15.48
N ARG A 71 -8.67 4.46 16.79
CA ARG A 71 -7.76 5.46 17.36
C ARG A 71 -6.44 4.79 17.71
N PHE A 72 -5.36 5.49 17.48
CA PHE A 72 -4.04 5.10 17.94
C PHE A 72 -4.01 4.97 19.46
N LEU A 73 -3.39 3.91 19.96
CA LEU A 73 -3.19 3.66 21.38
C LEU A 73 -1.73 3.70 21.78
N ALA A 74 -0.89 2.90 21.10
CA ALA A 74 0.53 2.80 21.41
C ALA A 74 1.32 2.29 20.20
N TRP A 75 2.60 2.63 20.16
CA TRP A 75 3.54 2.14 19.18
C TRP A 75 4.89 1.83 19.85
N GLU A 76 5.27 0.58 19.79
CA GLU A 76 6.60 0.10 20.10
C GLU A 76 7.33 -0.16 18.80
N GLU A 77 8.25 0.73 18.45
CA GLU A 77 8.88 0.75 17.13
C GLU A 77 9.58 -0.57 16.82
N GLY A 78 9.30 -1.12 15.64
CA GLY A 78 9.82 -2.43 15.20
C GLY A 78 9.15 -3.65 15.83
N GLN A 79 8.26 -3.49 16.80
CA GLN A 79 7.62 -4.60 17.49
C GLN A 79 6.10 -4.62 17.28
N THR A 80 5.43 -3.55 17.73
CA THR A 80 3.96 -3.58 17.76
C THR A 80 3.34 -2.21 17.60
N LEU A 81 2.17 -2.19 16.94
CA LEU A 81 1.33 -1.01 16.80
C LEU A 81 -0.09 -1.36 17.25
N LEU A 82 -0.63 -0.59 18.17
CA LEU A 82 -1.92 -0.85 18.81
C LEU A 82 -2.92 0.23 18.47
N PHE A 83 -4.11 -0.21 18.07
CA PHE A 83 -5.27 0.63 17.85
C PHE A 83 -6.45 0.15 18.65
N VAL A 84 -7.29 1.08 19.11
CA VAL A 84 -8.56 0.79 19.78
C VAL A 84 -9.71 1.37 18.99
N ARG A 85 -10.87 0.77 19.10
CA ARG A 85 -12.09 1.24 18.44
C ARG A 85 -12.35 2.71 18.78
N ASN A 86 -12.71 3.49 17.76
CA ASN A 86 -13.20 4.85 17.92
C ASN A 86 -14.70 4.82 18.20
N GLU A 87 -15.09 5.06 19.44
CA GLU A 87 -16.50 5.04 19.86
C GLU A 87 -17.32 6.19 19.22
N HIS A 88 -16.66 7.20 18.65
CA HIS A 88 -17.28 8.32 17.96
C HIS A 88 -17.25 8.18 16.42
N TYR A 89 -16.85 7.00 15.91
CA TYR A 89 -16.84 6.80 14.47
C TYR A 89 -18.25 6.92 13.90
N PHE A 90 -18.38 7.65 12.80
CA PHE A 90 -19.67 8.09 12.27
C PHE A 90 -20.43 7.04 11.46
N GLU A 91 -19.71 6.07 10.86
CA GLU A 91 -20.34 5.08 10.00
C GLU A 91 -21.12 4.02 10.80
N LYS A 92 -22.21 3.57 10.17
CA LYS A 92 -23.06 2.47 10.64
C LYS A 92 -23.27 1.47 9.52
N ASP A 93 -23.56 0.23 9.87
CA ASP A 93 -23.98 -0.77 8.90
C ASP A 93 -25.43 -0.55 8.43
N SER A 94 -25.89 -1.40 7.49
CA SER A 94 -27.27 -1.35 6.96
C SER A 94 -28.35 -1.58 8.01
N ALA A 95 -28.02 -2.17 9.17
CA ALA A 95 -28.92 -2.38 10.30
C ALA A 95 -28.83 -1.26 11.35
N GLY A 96 -28.07 -0.18 11.07
CA GLY A 96 -27.88 0.95 11.96
C GLY A 96 -26.90 0.71 13.11
N ARG A 97 -26.20 -0.42 13.14
CA ARG A 97 -25.19 -0.71 14.17
C ARG A 97 -23.90 0.02 13.87
N ARG A 98 -23.29 0.60 14.91
CA ARG A 98 -22.06 1.38 14.79
C ARG A 98 -20.85 0.50 14.42
N LEU A 99 -20.08 0.96 13.47
CA LEU A 99 -18.79 0.38 13.08
C LEU A 99 -17.65 1.00 13.90
N PRO A 100 -16.49 0.32 14.01
CA PRO A 100 -16.22 -1.06 13.63
C PRO A 100 -16.74 -2.05 14.69
N TYR A 101 -16.94 -3.32 14.33
CA TYR A 101 -17.41 -4.35 15.28
C TYR A 101 -16.31 -4.81 16.24
N ILE A 102 -15.06 -4.88 15.79
CA ILE A 102 -13.93 -5.31 16.62
C ILE A 102 -13.47 -4.19 17.56
N ARG A 103 -12.96 -4.57 18.73
CA ARG A 103 -12.56 -3.62 19.78
C ARG A 103 -11.23 -2.94 19.53
N GLY A 104 -10.35 -3.59 18.79
CA GLY A 104 -9.02 -3.07 18.50
C GLY A 104 -8.29 -3.89 17.47
N VAL A 105 -7.16 -3.37 17.02
CA VAL A 105 -6.24 -3.99 16.07
C VAL A 105 -4.85 -3.93 16.66
N LYS A 106 -4.18 -5.09 16.72
CA LYS A 106 -2.76 -5.19 17.03
C LYS A 106 -2.01 -5.55 15.75
N VAL A 107 -1.10 -4.72 15.32
CA VAL A 107 -0.16 -5.02 14.24
C VAL A 107 1.15 -5.44 14.86
N SER A 108 1.62 -6.64 14.54
CA SER A 108 2.94 -7.14 14.94
C SER A 108 3.88 -7.09 13.73
N PHE A 109 5.10 -6.63 13.94
CA PHE A 109 6.12 -6.57 12.90
C PHE A 109 6.99 -7.83 13.00
N ASN A 110 7.03 -8.59 11.93
CA ASN A 110 7.83 -9.81 11.84
C ASN A 110 8.77 -9.70 10.63
N ASP A 111 10.05 -9.93 10.84
CA ASP A 111 11.05 -9.87 9.75
C ASP A 111 10.95 -11.07 8.81
N SER A 112 10.38 -12.17 9.28
CA SER A 112 10.25 -13.42 8.52
C SER A 112 8.79 -13.69 8.17
N LYS A 113 8.48 -13.69 6.87
CA LYS A 113 7.17 -14.10 6.34
C LYS A 113 6.82 -15.55 6.67
N ALA A 114 7.82 -16.42 6.73
CA ALA A 114 7.63 -17.81 7.14
C ALA A 114 7.21 -17.92 8.62
N ALA A 115 7.85 -17.16 9.52
CA ALA A 115 7.45 -17.10 10.92
C ALA A 115 6.05 -16.50 11.08
N GLU A 116 5.71 -15.45 10.34
CA GLU A 116 4.38 -14.85 10.31
C GLU A 116 3.31 -15.90 9.94
N PHE A 117 3.55 -16.71 8.90
CA PHE A 117 2.63 -17.76 8.50
C PHE A 117 2.46 -18.84 9.58
N LEU A 118 3.53 -19.22 10.27
CA LEU A 118 3.44 -20.19 11.38
C LEU A 118 2.62 -19.65 12.56
N LEU A 119 2.78 -18.37 12.92
CA LEU A 119 1.96 -17.72 13.93
C LEU A 119 0.48 -17.68 13.53
N PHE A 120 0.20 -17.44 12.26
CA PHE A 120 -1.16 -17.50 11.72
C PHE A 120 -1.77 -18.90 11.83
N ARG A 121 -1.03 -19.96 11.46
CA ARG A 121 -1.46 -21.36 11.62
C ARG A 121 -1.74 -21.74 13.07
N GLN A 122 -1.03 -21.14 14.01
CA GLN A 122 -1.19 -21.34 15.45
C GLN A 122 -2.29 -20.49 16.06
N HIS A 123 -3.06 -19.74 15.25
CA HIS A 123 -4.10 -18.79 15.69
C HIS A 123 -3.58 -17.71 16.65
N GLN A 124 -2.29 -17.36 16.57
CA GLN A 124 -1.72 -16.27 17.35
C GLN A 124 -1.91 -14.91 16.67
N ILE A 125 -2.14 -14.93 15.35
CA ILE A 125 -2.57 -13.77 14.55
C ILE A 125 -3.73 -14.16 13.65
N ASP A 126 -4.65 -13.24 13.43
CA ASP A 126 -5.90 -13.46 12.71
C ASP A 126 -5.82 -13.13 11.22
N PHE A 127 -4.81 -12.37 10.81
CA PHE A 127 -4.68 -11.86 9.45
C PHE A 127 -3.20 -11.76 9.05
N ILE A 128 -2.90 -12.21 7.84
CA ILE A 128 -1.61 -11.98 7.17
C ILE A 128 -1.84 -11.37 5.79
N ASN A 129 -0.92 -10.51 5.38
CA ASN A 129 -0.94 -9.94 4.05
C ASN A 129 0.15 -10.58 3.21
N ASP A 130 -0.21 -11.55 2.40
CA ASP A 130 0.66 -12.39 1.59
C ASP A 130 1.15 -13.67 2.32
N ILE A 131 1.37 -14.70 1.57
CA ILE A 131 1.87 -16.01 2.04
C ILE A 131 3.31 -16.14 1.56
N ASP A 132 4.20 -16.53 2.46
CA ASP A 132 5.59 -16.84 2.09
C ASP A 132 5.66 -17.85 0.96
N ALA A 133 6.60 -17.65 0.04
CA ALA A 133 6.75 -18.50 -1.14
C ALA A 133 6.98 -19.99 -0.79
N SER A 134 7.60 -20.29 0.36
CA SER A 134 7.85 -21.65 0.83
C SER A 134 6.57 -22.39 1.25
N PHE A 135 5.53 -21.68 1.67
CA PHE A 135 4.24 -22.26 2.07
C PHE A 135 3.14 -22.08 1.03
N LYS A 136 3.41 -21.36 -0.03
CA LYS A 136 2.40 -21.02 -1.05
C LYS A 136 1.79 -22.25 -1.69
N ASP A 137 2.59 -23.24 -2.05
CA ASP A 137 2.11 -24.49 -2.67
C ASP A 137 1.42 -25.43 -1.67
N GLU A 138 1.61 -25.23 -0.35
CA GLU A 138 0.85 -25.94 0.69
C GLU A 138 -0.56 -25.38 0.80
N VAL A 139 -0.74 -24.08 0.67
CA VAL A 139 -2.01 -23.40 0.92
C VAL A 139 -2.82 -23.20 -0.35
N LEU A 140 -2.15 -22.92 -1.48
CA LEU A 140 -2.77 -22.55 -2.74
C LEU A 140 -2.52 -23.60 -3.82
N SER A 141 -3.54 -23.83 -4.61
CA SER A 141 -3.44 -24.53 -5.89
C SER A 141 -2.68 -23.71 -6.93
N LYS A 142 -2.31 -24.31 -8.05
CA LYS A 142 -1.69 -23.58 -9.18
C LYS A 142 -2.66 -22.60 -9.87
N SER A 143 -3.95 -22.72 -9.63
CA SER A 143 -4.97 -21.74 -10.07
C SER A 143 -5.14 -20.55 -9.09
N GLY A 144 -4.41 -20.54 -7.98
CA GLY A 144 -4.48 -19.47 -6.97
C GLY A 144 -5.69 -19.57 -6.04
N GLU A 145 -6.36 -20.71 -5.99
CA GLU A 145 -7.46 -20.97 -5.04
C GLU A 145 -6.94 -21.72 -3.81
N LEU A 146 -7.67 -21.64 -2.69
CA LEU A 146 -7.36 -22.45 -1.52
C LEU A 146 -7.42 -23.93 -1.89
N ARG A 147 -6.51 -24.72 -1.32
CA ARG A 147 -6.60 -26.16 -1.38
C ARG A 147 -7.70 -26.66 -0.44
N ASP A 148 -8.26 -27.82 -0.74
CA ASP A 148 -9.43 -28.37 -0.03
C ASP A 148 -9.22 -28.48 1.48
N GLU A 149 -8.02 -28.84 1.91
CA GLU A 149 -7.62 -28.97 3.32
C GLU A 149 -7.70 -27.64 4.13
N TRP A 150 -7.70 -26.51 3.44
CA TRP A 150 -7.82 -25.16 4.06
C TRP A 150 -9.22 -24.58 3.92
N THR A 151 -10.07 -25.21 3.13
CA THR A 151 -11.44 -24.76 2.91
C THR A 151 -12.24 -24.81 4.21
N GLY A 152 -12.85 -23.71 4.60
CA GLY A 152 -13.56 -23.58 5.87
C GLY A 152 -12.67 -23.23 7.08
N LEU A 153 -11.36 -23.38 6.98
CA LEU A 153 -10.40 -22.97 8.02
C LEU A 153 -9.88 -21.55 7.77
N LEU A 154 -9.65 -21.20 6.51
CA LEU A 154 -9.12 -19.90 6.10
C LEU A 154 -10.07 -19.22 5.14
N GLN A 155 -10.00 -17.88 5.11
CA GLN A 155 -10.63 -17.05 4.09
C GLN A 155 -9.56 -16.39 3.24
N LEU A 156 -9.50 -16.77 1.95
CA LEU A 156 -8.63 -16.11 0.98
C LEU A 156 -9.34 -14.90 0.38
N LYS A 157 -8.73 -13.73 0.49
CA LYS A 157 -9.14 -12.51 -0.21
C LYS A 157 -8.11 -12.16 -1.27
N LYS A 158 -8.54 -12.04 -2.52
CA LYS A 158 -7.70 -11.60 -3.65
C LYS A 158 -8.21 -10.25 -4.12
N ASN A 159 -7.39 -9.22 -3.99
CA ASN A 159 -7.73 -7.88 -4.42
C ASN A 159 -6.89 -7.49 -5.64
N ALA A 160 -7.50 -6.82 -6.60
CA ALA A 160 -6.74 -6.23 -7.68
C ALA A 160 -5.79 -5.16 -7.13
N TYR A 161 -4.52 -5.30 -7.45
CA TYR A 161 -3.49 -4.35 -7.07
C TYR A 161 -2.81 -3.82 -8.33
N LEU A 162 -2.98 -2.53 -8.58
CA LEU A 162 -2.42 -1.88 -9.77
C LEU A 162 -0.92 -1.64 -9.57
N ASN A 163 -0.15 -2.69 -9.75
CA ASN A 163 1.30 -2.68 -9.65
C ASN A 163 1.91 -3.49 -10.81
N THR A 164 2.95 -2.97 -11.42
CA THR A 164 3.74 -3.68 -12.43
C THR A 164 5.14 -3.91 -11.91
N GLU A 165 5.50 -5.18 -11.69
CA GLU A 165 6.87 -5.55 -11.35
C GLU A 165 7.73 -5.60 -12.62
N TYR A 166 8.88 -4.93 -12.59
CA TYR A 166 9.76 -4.84 -13.74
C TYR A 166 11.24 -4.78 -13.34
N LEU A 167 12.11 -5.18 -14.26
CA LEU A 167 13.54 -4.97 -14.14
C LEU A 167 13.92 -3.70 -14.87
N GLY A 168 14.32 -2.68 -14.11
CA GLY A 168 14.87 -1.43 -14.67
C GLY A 168 16.32 -1.61 -15.07
N ILE A 169 16.64 -1.27 -16.32
CA ILE A 169 18.01 -1.31 -16.83
C ILE A 169 18.48 0.11 -17.11
N LEU A 170 19.55 0.55 -16.45
CA LEU A 170 20.19 1.81 -16.76
C LEU A 170 20.84 1.69 -18.15
N ALA A 171 20.36 2.49 -19.10
CA ALA A 171 20.77 2.45 -20.49
C ALA A 171 21.38 3.79 -20.98
N ASP A 172 21.57 4.76 -20.08
CA ASP A 172 22.19 6.06 -20.42
C ASP A 172 23.67 5.87 -20.74
N THR A 173 24.02 6.03 -22.02
CA THR A 173 25.38 5.86 -22.52
C THR A 173 26.35 6.93 -22.03
N GLY A 174 25.87 8.05 -21.50
CA GLY A 174 26.67 9.07 -20.83
C GLY A 174 27.21 8.64 -19.48
N ASN A 175 26.52 7.70 -18.82
CA ASN A 175 26.91 7.23 -17.51
C ASN A 175 28.13 6.28 -17.57
N PRO A 176 29.18 6.53 -16.78
CA PRO A 176 30.40 5.69 -16.78
C PRO A 176 30.12 4.19 -16.50
N LEU A 177 29.15 3.86 -15.65
CA LEU A 177 28.76 2.48 -15.33
C LEU A 177 28.18 1.74 -16.54
N VAL A 178 27.56 2.45 -17.46
CA VAL A 178 26.96 1.85 -18.66
C VAL A 178 27.98 1.61 -19.75
N LYS A 179 29.07 2.42 -19.84
CA LYS A 179 30.09 2.33 -20.89
C LYS A 179 30.73 0.95 -20.98
N SER A 180 30.98 0.30 -19.84
CA SER A 180 31.60 -1.03 -19.76
C SER A 180 30.58 -2.16 -19.70
N SER A 181 29.29 -1.84 -19.50
CA SER A 181 28.25 -2.84 -19.35
C SER A 181 27.79 -3.44 -20.69
N PRO A 182 27.66 -4.77 -20.81
CA PRO A 182 27.08 -5.38 -22.00
C PRO A 182 25.59 -4.99 -22.17
N LEU A 183 24.93 -4.57 -21.11
CA LEU A 183 23.52 -4.14 -21.12
C LEU A 183 23.30 -2.83 -21.90
N ARG A 184 24.38 -2.10 -22.31
CA ARG A 184 24.26 -1.00 -23.25
C ARG A 184 23.74 -1.43 -24.63
N MET A 185 23.96 -2.70 -25.01
CA MET A 185 23.47 -3.25 -26.26
C MET A 185 21.98 -3.50 -26.23
N ARG A 186 21.23 -2.83 -27.11
CA ARG A 186 19.79 -3.02 -27.23
C ARG A 186 19.40 -4.47 -27.53
N ALA A 187 20.14 -5.14 -28.40
CA ALA A 187 19.86 -6.53 -28.75
C ALA A 187 19.94 -7.46 -27.53
N LEU A 188 20.91 -7.24 -26.62
CA LEU A 188 21.00 -8.03 -25.39
C LEU A 188 19.81 -7.81 -24.49
N ARG A 189 19.39 -6.56 -24.29
CA ARG A 189 18.19 -6.25 -23.50
C ARG A 189 16.91 -6.87 -24.08
N GLN A 190 16.80 -6.87 -25.41
CA GLN A 190 15.69 -7.54 -26.11
C GLN A 190 15.75 -9.07 -25.93
N ALA A 191 16.94 -9.66 -26.08
CA ALA A 191 17.12 -11.09 -25.85
C ALA A 191 16.72 -11.51 -24.43
N MET A 192 17.14 -10.75 -23.40
CA MET A 192 16.73 -10.97 -22.02
C MET A 192 15.19 -10.90 -21.86
N ASN A 193 14.56 -9.92 -22.49
CA ASN A 193 13.11 -9.77 -22.43
C ASN A 193 12.38 -10.94 -23.09
N TYR A 194 12.87 -11.49 -24.17
CA TYR A 194 12.31 -12.67 -24.84
C TYR A 194 12.62 -13.99 -24.10
N ALA A 195 13.72 -14.07 -23.36
CA ALA A 195 14.09 -15.25 -22.59
C ALA A 195 13.19 -15.50 -21.36
N ILE A 196 12.46 -14.47 -20.90
CA ILE A 196 11.60 -14.57 -19.71
C ILE A 196 10.19 -15.03 -20.11
N ASP A 197 9.83 -16.25 -19.76
CA ASP A 197 8.49 -16.78 -19.90
C ASP A 197 7.61 -16.30 -18.74
N ARG A 198 6.93 -15.18 -18.94
CA ARG A 198 6.10 -14.53 -17.92
C ARG A 198 4.91 -15.37 -17.51
N ARG A 199 4.37 -16.20 -18.42
CA ARG A 199 3.24 -17.08 -18.10
C ARG A 199 3.67 -18.18 -17.14
N LYS A 200 4.83 -18.81 -17.41
CA LYS A 200 5.40 -19.80 -16.48
C LYS A 200 5.79 -19.17 -15.15
N MET A 201 6.33 -17.96 -15.14
CA MET A 201 6.59 -17.24 -13.90
C MET A 201 5.31 -17.07 -13.07
N MET A 202 4.22 -16.63 -13.68
CA MET A 202 2.95 -16.49 -12.98
C MET A 202 2.44 -17.83 -12.44
N LEU A 203 2.51 -18.88 -13.23
CA LEU A 203 2.03 -20.20 -12.84
C LEU A 203 2.86 -20.81 -11.69
N TYR A 204 4.18 -20.80 -11.81
CA TYR A 204 5.05 -21.53 -10.89
C TYR A 204 5.52 -20.69 -9.68
N LEU A 205 5.69 -19.37 -9.84
CA LEU A 205 6.19 -18.52 -8.77
C LEU A 205 5.07 -17.76 -8.04
N ARG A 206 3.92 -17.57 -8.69
CA ARG A 206 2.83 -16.76 -8.15
C ARG A 206 1.51 -17.53 -8.01
N ASN A 207 1.48 -18.83 -8.29
CA ASN A 207 0.26 -19.65 -8.28
C ASN A 207 -0.90 -18.97 -9.04
N SER A 208 -0.60 -18.38 -10.19
CA SER A 208 -1.52 -17.63 -11.05
C SER A 208 -2.17 -16.39 -10.38
N ILE A 209 -1.67 -15.93 -9.24
CA ILE A 209 -2.12 -14.67 -8.62
C ILE A 209 -1.43 -13.49 -9.33
N GLY A 210 -2.20 -12.79 -10.15
CA GLY A 210 -1.73 -11.70 -11.01
C GLY A 210 -1.83 -12.04 -12.49
N LYS A 211 -1.35 -11.15 -13.35
CA LYS A 211 -1.35 -11.31 -14.80
C LYS A 211 0.06 -11.23 -15.36
N PRO A 212 0.43 -12.02 -16.40
CA PRO A 212 1.69 -11.86 -17.09
C PRO A 212 1.75 -10.46 -17.75
N ALA A 213 2.86 -9.74 -17.57
CA ALA A 213 3.06 -8.41 -18.13
C ALA A 213 3.44 -8.51 -19.62
N GLU A 214 2.43 -8.58 -20.49
CA GLU A 214 2.59 -8.72 -21.94
C GLU A 214 2.36 -7.42 -22.70
N SER A 215 1.73 -6.40 -22.08
CA SER A 215 1.29 -5.17 -22.73
C SER A 215 2.18 -3.94 -22.47
N GLY A 216 3.26 -4.08 -21.74
CA GLY A 216 4.14 -2.97 -21.37
C GLY A 216 4.03 -2.56 -19.90
N PHE A 217 4.48 -1.34 -19.58
CA PHE A 217 4.57 -0.86 -18.19
C PHE A 217 3.20 -0.55 -17.60
N ILE A 218 2.30 -0.02 -18.41
CA ILE A 218 0.90 0.24 -18.00
C ILE A 218 0.09 -0.98 -18.43
N PRO A 219 -0.54 -1.70 -17.48
CA PRO A 219 -1.39 -2.84 -17.81
C PRO A 219 -2.59 -2.41 -18.65
N ALA A 220 -3.02 -3.30 -19.57
CA ALA A 220 -4.21 -3.11 -20.38
C ALA A 220 -5.48 -3.41 -19.56
#